data_3ccabb07d34c9129e829c6189033ed5d
#
_entry.id   3ccabb07d34c9129e829c6189033ed5d
#
_cell.length_a   1.000
_cell.length_b   1.000
_cell.length_c   1.000
_cell.angle_alpha   90.00
_cell.angle_beta   90.00
_cell.angle_gamma   90.00
#
_symmetry.space_group_name_H-M   'P 1'
#
loop_
_entity.id
_entity.type
_entity.pdbx_description
1 polymer ?
#
loop_
_entity_poly.entity_id
_entity_poly.type
_entity_poly.pdbx_seq_one_letter_code
_entity_poly.pdbx_strand_id
1 'polypeptide(L)'
;MYTGGYELSTILSPITTVFTAIFNVIHNCVVSTGLFSVGAGYVMAVLILTILVRLLILPLNIKQMKSQQAMAEIQPEIAKLQKKYKGNPEKANQEMMRLYKENKINPMSGCLPLLIQMPILFALYYVFFNLKALDGVSFLWINNLAGHDPYYILPILAALTTYLSS
;
A
#
# COMPACT_ATOMS: atom_id res chain seq x y z
N MET A 1 -24.52 -17.54 -2.17
CA MET A 1 -24.57 -16.83 -0.88
C MET A 1 -23.28 -16.01 -0.72
N TYR A 2 -23.25 -14.76 -1.23
CA TYR A 2 -22.11 -13.84 -1.10
C TYR A 2 -22.61 -12.56 -0.43
N THR A 3 -22.94 -12.62 0.85
CA THR A 3 -23.37 -11.47 1.66
C THR A 3 -22.20 -10.62 2.18
N GLY A 4 -20.98 -11.11 2.12
CA GLY A 4 -19.81 -10.38 2.62
C GLY A 4 -19.35 -9.17 1.78
N GLY A 5 -19.76 -9.07 0.53
CA GLY A 5 -19.35 -7.97 -0.37
C GLY A 5 -20.04 -6.65 -0.08
N TYR A 6 -21.26 -6.67 0.40
CA TYR A 6 -22.05 -5.44 0.63
C TYR A 6 -21.67 -4.73 1.93
N GLU A 7 -21.29 -5.47 2.98
CA GLU A 7 -20.85 -4.86 4.22
C GLU A 7 -19.49 -4.17 4.07
N LEU A 8 -18.56 -4.82 3.36
CA LEU A 8 -17.23 -4.25 3.12
C LEU A 8 -17.32 -2.99 2.25
N SER A 9 -18.18 -2.98 1.23
CA SER A 9 -18.42 -1.80 0.39
C SER A 9 -19.03 -0.64 1.18
N THR A 10 -19.90 -0.93 2.14
CA THR A 10 -20.52 0.10 3.01
C THR A 10 -19.49 0.72 3.96
N ILE A 11 -18.61 -0.09 4.55
CA ILE A 11 -17.54 0.38 5.44
C ILE A 11 -16.49 1.19 4.66
N LEU A 12 -16.19 0.78 3.44
CA LEU A 12 -15.22 1.46 2.58
C LEU A 12 -15.82 2.64 1.79
N SER A 13 -17.15 2.77 1.75
CA SER A 13 -17.83 3.81 0.96
C SER A 13 -17.35 5.25 1.27
N PRO A 14 -17.17 5.68 2.52
CA PRO A 14 -16.66 7.04 2.76
C PRO A 14 -15.24 7.23 2.22
N ILE A 15 -14.39 6.21 2.34
CA ILE A 15 -13.01 6.26 1.84
C ILE A 15 -13.02 6.30 0.30
N THR A 16 -13.77 5.41 -0.34
CA THR A 16 -13.86 5.37 -1.81
C THR A 16 -14.47 6.65 -2.38
N THR A 17 -15.48 7.23 -1.73
CA THR A 17 -16.09 8.50 -2.15
C THR A 17 -15.07 9.64 -2.11
N VAL A 18 -14.31 9.77 -1.03
CA VAL A 18 -13.27 10.79 -0.90
C VAL A 18 -12.19 10.59 -1.97
N PHE A 19 -11.70 9.37 -2.15
CA PHE A 19 -10.69 9.07 -3.18
C PHE A 19 -11.21 9.37 -4.59
N THR A 20 -12.44 8.99 -4.92
CA THR A 20 -13.06 9.26 -6.22
C THR A 20 -13.24 10.76 -6.43
N ALA A 21 -13.68 11.50 -5.43
CA ALA A 21 -13.85 12.95 -5.51
C ALA A 21 -12.50 13.64 -5.77
N ILE A 22 -11.45 13.31 -5.01
CA ILE A 22 -10.11 13.85 -5.20
C ILE A 22 -9.58 13.50 -6.58
N PHE A 23 -9.73 12.23 -6.99
CA PHE A 23 -9.30 11.77 -8.30
C PHE A 23 -9.97 12.55 -9.44
N ASN A 24 -11.30 12.74 -9.39
CA ASN A 24 -12.05 13.47 -10.40
C ASN A 24 -11.62 14.95 -10.47
N VAL A 25 -11.37 15.58 -9.33
CA VAL A 25 -10.88 16.97 -9.29
C VAL A 25 -9.52 17.06 -9.96
N ILE A 26 -8.58 16.17 -9.62
CA ILE A 26 -7.24 16.15 -10.20
C ILE A 26 -7.33 15.89 -11.71
N HIS A 27 -8.09 14.87 -12.10
CA HIS A 27 -8.28 14.50 -13.50
C HIS A 27 -8.84 15.67 -14.32
N ASN A 28 -9.90 16.32 -13.83
CA ASN A 28 -10.50 17.47 -14.52
C ASN A 28 -9.51 18.63 -14.61
N CYS A 29 -8.73 18.91 -13.57
CA CYS A 29 -7.67 19.91 -13.62
C CYS A 29 -6.62 19.58 -14.67
N VAL A 30 -6.15 18.32 -14.72
CA VAL A 30 -5.13 17.88 -15.68
C VAL A 30 -5.65 17.95 -17.12
N VAL A 31 -6.88 17.50 -17.38
CA VAL A 31 -7.48 17.53 -18.72
C VAL A 31 -7.79 18.95 -19.17
N SER A 32 -8.21 19.83 -18.25
CA SER A 32 -8.52 21.24 -18.60
C SER A 32 -7.30 22.03 -19.08
N THR A 33 -6.08 21.57 -18.79
CA THR A 33 -4.86 22.21 -19.34
C THR A 33 -4.69 22.00 -20.85
N GLY A 34 -5.37 21.00 -21.43
CA GLY A 34 -5.27 20.68 -22.86
C GLY A 34 -3.91 20.13 -23.32
N LEU A 35 -2.98 19.93 -22.37
CA LEU A 35 -1.60 19.47 -22.66
C LEU A 35 -1.47 17.96 -22.82
N PHE A 36 -2.46 17.21 -22.33
CA PHE A 36 -2.39 15.75 -22.26
C PHE A 36 -3.52 15.10 -23.05
N SER A 37 -3.21 13.99 -23.72
CA SER A 37 -4.24 13.10 -24.26
C SER A 37 -5.10 12.53 -23.12
N VAL A 38 -6.30 12.04 -23.41
CA VAL A 38 -7.21 11.49 -22.39
C VAL A 38 -6.53 10.42 -21.56
N GLY A 39 -5.81 9.48 -22.20
CA GLY A 39 -5.08 8.43 -21.49
C GLY A 39 -3.96 8.96 -20.59
N ALA A 40 -3.17 9.92 -21.08
CA ALA A 40 -2.12 10.56 -20.29
C ALA A 40 -2.72 11.37 -19.11
N GLY A 41 -3.89 11.98 -19.29
CA GLY A 41 -4.62 12.67 -18.23
C GLY A 41 -4.98 11.74 -17.07
N TYR A 42 -5.46 10.54 -17.36
CA TYR A 42 -5.75 9.52 -16.33
C TYR A 42 -4.49 9.08 -15.59
N VAL A 43 -3.43 8.78 -16.32
CA VAL A 43 -2.14 8.36 -15.69
C VAL A 43 -1.57 9.47 -14.82
N MET A 44 -1.58 10.72 -15.29
CA MET A 44 -1.12 11.87 -14.49
C MET A 44 -1.97 12.07 -13.24
N ALA A 45 -3.29 11.91 -13.33
CA ALA A 45 -4.17 12.01 -12.17
C ALA A 45 -3.86 10.93 -11.13
N VAL A 46 -3.58 9.68 -11.55
CA VAL A 46 -3.16 8.58 -10.67
C VAL A 46 -1.82 8.89 -10.00
N LEU A 47 -0.85 9.39 -10.74
CA LEU A 47 0.47 9.76 -10.20
C LEU A 47 0.36 10.87 -9.16
N ILE A 48 -0.38 11.94 -9.45
CA ILE A 48 -0.59 13.06 -8.53
C ILE A 48 -1.30 12.58 -7.27
N LEU A 49 -2.38 11.80 -7.42
CA LEU A 49 -3.11 11.21 -6.29
C LEU A 49 -2.18 10.35 -5.43
N THR A 50 -1.35 9.52 -6.05
CA THR A 50 -0.39 8.67 -5.34
C THR A 50 0.61 9.48 -4.55
N ILE A 51 1.15 10.56 -5.14
CA ILE A 51 2.09 11.46 -4.46
C ILE A 51 1.42 12.15 -3.26
N LEU A 52 0.20 12.67 -3.43
CA LEU A 52 -0.54 13.32 -2.36
C LEU A 52 -0.79 12.35 -1.18
N VAL A 53 -1.25 11.14 -1.47
CA VAL A 53 -1.45 10.10 -0.43
C VAL A 53 -0.13 9.77 0.27
N ARG A 54 0.96 9.62 -0.47
CA ARG A 54 2.30 9.36 0.08
C ARG A 54 2.79 10.48 0.99
N LEU A 55 2.57 11.73 0.62
CA LEU A 55 2.91 12.89 1.44
C LEU A 55 2.09 12.95 2.74
N LEU A 56 0.79 12.67 2.68
CA LEU A 56 -0.08 12.62 3.85
C LEU A 56 0.34 11.52 4.84
N ILE A 57 0.76 10.36 4.33
CA ILE A 57 1.16 9.20 5.15
C ILE A 57 2.64 9.30 5.57
N LEU A 58 3.42 10.22 5.00
CA LEU A 58 4.86 10.34 5.25
C LEU A 58 5.24 10.39 6.74
N PRO A 59 4.62 11.23 7.61
CA PRO A 59 4.97 11.26 9.03
C PRO A 59 4.69 9.94 9.74
N LEU A 60 3.66 9.23 9.32
CA LEU A 60 3.34 7.89 9.85
C LEU A 60 4.37 6.86 9.39
N ASN A 61 4.76 6.90 8.11
CA ASN A 61 5.80 6.03 7.56
C ASN A 61 7.15 6.21 8.26
N ILE A 62 7.54 7.45 8.56
CA ILE A 62 8.79 7.72 9.31
C ILE A 62 8.77 7.07 10.69
N LYS A 63 7.65 7.15 11.41
CA LYS A 63 7.49 6.49 12.72
C LYS A 63 7.56 4.96 12.58
N GLN A 64 6.95 4.40 11.55
CA GLN A 64 6.99 2.97 11.26
C GLN A 64 8.40 2.49 10.94
N MET A 65 9.14 3.21 10.09
CA MET A 65 10.52 2.87 9.75
C MET A 65 11.43 2.87 10.98
N LYS A 66 11.31 3.86 11.87
CA LYS A 66 12.06 3.88 13.14
C LYS A 66 11.75 2.66 14.01
N SER A 67 10.49 2.26 14.07
CA SER A 67 10.09 1.07 14.82
C SER A 67 10.61 -0.22 14.19
N GLN A 68 10.64 -0.31 12.87
CA GLN A 68 11.23 -1.46 12.15
C GLN A 68 12.76 -1.53 12.36
N GLN A 69 13.46 -0.39 12.34
CA GLN A 69 14.91 -0.35 12.65
C GLN A 69 15.20 -0.84 14.07
N ALA A 70 14.46 -0.34 15.06
CA ALA A 70 14.61 -0.81 16.44
C ALA A 70 14.35 -2.32 16.59
N MET A 71 13.38 -2.85 15.83
CA MET A 71 13.11 -4.30 15.77
C MET A 71 14.27 -5.07 15.13
N ALA A 72 14.88 -4.52 14.07
CA ALA A 72 16.01 -5.14 13.38
C ALA A 72 17.26 -5.17 14.28
N GLU A 73 17.48 -4.16 15.10
CA GLU A 73 18.62 -4.09 16.03
C GLU A 73 18.60 -5.22 17.08
N ILE A 74 17.42 -5.60 17.56
CA ILE A 74 17.29 -6.68 18.56
C ILE A 74 17.13 -8.08 17.95
N GLN A 75 17.03 -8.19 16.62
CA GLN A 75 16.90 -9.48 15.91
C GLN A 75 17.98 -10.52 16.30
N PRO A 76 19.28 -10.15 16.41
CA PRO A 76 20.32 -11.11 16.83
C PRO A 76 20.12 -11.61 18.27
N GLU A 77 19.56 -10.80 19.15
CA GLU A 77 19.25 -11.21 20.54
C GLU A 77 18.05 -12.17 20.56
N ILE A 78 17.03 -11.89 19.79
CA ILE A 78 15.87 -12.77 19.59
C ILE A 78 16.35 -14.15 19.09
N ALA A 79 17.24 -14.18 18.10
CA ALA A 79 17.80 -15.42 17.56
C ALA A 79 18.59 -16.21 18.62
N LYS A 80 19.34 -15.53 19.51
CA LYS A 80 20.03 -16.15 20.63
C LYS A 80 19.04 -16.74 21.65
N LEU A 81 17.98 -16.00 21.99
CA LEU A 81 16.93 -16.48 22.90
C LEU A 81 16.20 -17.70 22.35
N GLN A 82 15.84 -17.70 21.06
CA GLN A 82 15.20 -18.83 20.40
C GLN A 82 16.10 -20.07 20.41
N LYS A 83 17.39 -19.92 20.19
CA LYS A 83 18.36 -21.02 20.27
C LYS A 83 18.51 -21.54 21.71
N LYS A 84 18.57 -20.63 22.70
CA LYS A 84 18.74 -20.96 24.11
C LYS A 84 17.55 -21.75 24.68
N TYR A 85 16.35 -21.40 24.24
CA TYR A 85 15.11 -22.00 24.76
C TYR A 85 14.41 -22.91 23.72
N LYS A 86 15.17 -23.51 22.82
CA LYS A 86 14.67 -24.37 21.71
C LYS A 86 13.73 -25.50 22.19
N GLY A 87 13.90 -25.98 23.43
CA GLY A 87 13.06 -27.03 24.03
C GLY A 87 11.87 -26.52 24.86
N ASN A 88 11.73 -25.20 25.03
CA ASN A 88 10.66 -24.60 25.84
C ASN A 88 10.14 -23.30 25.18
N PRO A 89 9.15 -23.43 24.27
CA PRO A 89 8.62 -22.28 23.51
C PRO A 89 7.94 -21.24 24.40
N GLU A 90 7.36 -21.66 25.50
CA GLU A 90 6.72 -20.70 26.45
C GLU A 90 7.76 -19.79 27.08
N LYS A 91 8.87 -20.35 27.58
CA LYS A 91 9.98 -19.54 28.12
C LYS A 91 10.60 -18.66 27.04
N ALA A 92 10.79 -19.17 25.83
CA ALA A 92 11.28 -18.37 24.71
C ALA A 92 10.39 -17.14 24.45
N ASN A 93 9.07 -17.34 24.42
CA ASN A 93 8.11 -16.25 24.22
C ASN A 93 8.10 -15.24 25.38
N GLN A 94 8.17 -15.72 26.63
CA GLN A 94 8.22 -14.84 27.81
C GLN A 94 9.48 -13.95 27.79
N GLU A 95 10.64 -14.52 27.50
CA GLU A 95 11.89 -13.76 27.44
C GLU A 95 11.94 -12.82 26.21
N MET A 96 11.39 -13.21 25.07
CA MET A 96 11.21 -12.31 23.92
C MET A 96 10.30 -11.13 24.26
N MET A 97 9.16 -11.37 24.92
CA MET A 97 8.27 -10.28 25.34
C MET A 97 8.91 -9.36 26.38
N ARG A 98 9.78 -9.92 27.24
CA ARG A 98 10.59 -9.13 28.16
C ARG A 98 11.59 -8.25 27.43
N LEU A 99 12.32 -8.82 26.48
CA LEU A 99 13.27 -8.10 25.61
C LEU A 99 12.60 -6.93 24.88
N TYR A 100 11.41 -7.15 24.30
CA TYR A 100 10.62 -6.09 23.66
C TYR A 100 10.26 -4.96 24.64
N LYS A 101 9.84 -5.30 25.85
CA LYS A 101 9.50 -4.31 26.90
C LYS A 101 10.71 -3.53 27.37
N GLU A 102 11.85 -4.18 27.60
CA GLU A 102 13.11 -3.55 28.04
C GLU A 102 13.61 -2.54 26.98
N ASN A 103 13.49 -2.89 25.70
CA ASN A 103 13.86 -2.01 24.60
C ASN A 103 12.74 -1.03 24.16
N LYS A 104 11.60 -1.01 24.86
CA LYS A 104 10.43 -0.17 24.54
C LYS A 104 9.93 -0.36 23.11
N ILE A 105 10.05 -1.57 22.57
CA ILE A 105 9.64 -1.93 21.21
C ILE A 105 8.27 -2.62 21.28
N ASN A 106 7.36 -2.16 20.43
CA ASN A 106 6.08 -2.82 20.26
C ASN A 106 6.17 -3.83 19.09
N PRO A 107 6.03 -5.16 19.33
CA PRO A 107 6.11 -6.16 18.27
C PRO A 107 5.02 -5.99 17.19
N MET A 108 3.88 -5.39 17.57
CA MET A 108 2.79 -5.10 16.60
C MET A 108 3.14 -4.00 15.60
N SER A 109 4.17 -3.19 15.87
CA SER A 109 4.56 -2.10 14.96
C SER A 109 5.09 -2.59 13.60
N GLY A 110 5.59 -3.83 13.54
CA GLY A 110 6.05 -4.44 12.28
C GLY A 110 4.91 -4.77 11.30
N CYS A 111 3.72 -5.13 11.79
CA CYS A 111 2.56 -5.46 10.95
C CYS A 111 1.61 -4.26 10.73
N LEU A 112 1.80 -3.16 11.46
CA LEU A 112 0.95 -1.98 11.38
C LEU A 112 0.88 -1.38 9.94
N PRO A 113 2.00 -1.30 9.16
CA PRO A 113 1.94 -0.85 7.78
C PRO A 113 0.97 -1.66 6.93
N LEU A 114 0.98 -2.98 7.08
CA LEU A 114 0.09 -3.87 6.34
C LEU A 114 -1.39 -3.63 6.70
N LEU A 115 -1.69 -3.47 7.99
CA LEU A 115 -3.05 -3.20 8.45
C LEU A 115 -3.61 -1.86 7.94
N ILE A 116 -2.76 -0.83 7.84
CA ILE A 116 -3.16 0.47 7.30
C ILE A 116 -3.24 0.42 5.78
N GLN A 117 -2.35 -0.32 5.13
CA GLN A 117 -2.30 -0.43 3.67
C GLN A 117 -3.50 -1.17 3.09
N MET A 118 -4.02 -2.20 3.78
CA MET A 118 -5.11 -3.04 3.27
C MET A 118 -6.38 -2.24 2.93
N PRO A 119 -6.95 -1.40 3.82
CA PRO A 119 -8.11 -0.57 3.49
C PRO A 119 -7.85 0.37 2.31
N ILE A 120 -6.65 0.97 2.23
CA ILE A 120 -6.27 1.87 1.15
C ILE A 120 -6.20 1.11 -0.18
N LEU A 121 -5.60 -0.09 -0.17
CA LEU A 121 -5.50 -0.94 -1.35
C LEU A 121 -6.88 -1.36 -1.86
N PHE A 122 -7.77 -1.78 -0.97
CA PHE A 122 -9.14 -2.14 -1.32
C PHE A 122 -9.93 -0.94 -1.86
N ALA A 123 -9.78 0.25 -1.23
CA ALA A 123 -10.44 1.46 -1.72
C ALA A 123 -9.96 1.82 -3.13
N LEU A 124 -8.65 1.80 -3.39
CA LEU A 124 -8.09 2.07 -4.72
C LEU A 124 -8.55 1.02 -5.74
N TYR A 125 -8.55 -0.28 -5.36
CA TYR A 125 -9.06 -1.34 -6.22
C TYR A 125 -10.51 -1.08 -6.64
N TYR A 126 -11.39 -0.75 -5.68
CA TYR A 126 -12.80 -0.45 -5.98
C TYR A 126 -12.95 0.78 -6.88
N VAL A 127 -12.17 1.84 -6.66
CA VAL A 127 -12.19 3.03 -7.50
C VAL A 127 -11.82 2.67 -8.94
N PHE A 128 -10.69 2.00 -9.14
CA PHE A 128 -10.21 1.66 -10.50
C PHE A 128 -11.05 0.60 -11.18
N PHE A 129 -11.53 -0.39 -10.46
CA PHE A 129 -12.39 -1.45 -11.02
C PHE A 129 -13.72 -0.90 -11.54
N ASN A 130 -14.28 0.13 -10.88
CA ASN A 130 -15.53 0.75 -11.28
C ASN A 130 -15.36 1.93 -12.26
N LEU A 131 -14.13 2.35 -12.56
CA LEU A 131 -13.83 3.41 -13.52
C LEU A 131 -14.00 2.92 -14.97
N LYS A 132 -15.27 2.80 -15.41
CA LYS A 132 -15.58 2.51 -16.84
C LYS A 132 -14.95 3.50 -17.81
N ALA A 133 -14.55 4.66 -17.33
CA ALA A 133 -13.88 5.69 -18.12
C ALA A 133 -12.46 5.28 -18.56
N LEU A 134 -11.88 4.22 -18.01
CA LEU A 134 -10.58 3.67 -18.44
C LEU A 134 -10.72 2.64 -19.57
N ASP A 135 -11.94 2.16 -19.83
CA ASP A 135 -12.18 1.19 -20.88
C ASP A 135 -12.01 1.83 -22.27
N GLY A 136 -11.21 1.19 -23.11
CA GLY A 136 -10.87 1.71 -24.45
C GLY A 136 -9.90 2.90 -24.46
N VAL A 137 -9.41 3.37 -23.30
CA VAL A 137 -8.40 4.44 -23.24
C VAL A 137 -6.99 3.84 -23.36
N SER A 138 -6.22 4.31 -24.34
CA SER A 138 -4.85 3.87 -24.58
C SER A 138 -3.82 4.78 -23.92
N PHE A 139 -2.71 4.18 -23.48
CA PHE A 139 -1.55 4.92 -22.99
C PHE A 139 -0.25 4.18 -23.34
N LEU A 140 0.67 4.85 -24.02
CA LEU A 140 1.93 4.28 -24.52
C LEU A 140 1.69 2.98 -25.30
N TRP A 141 2.15 1.84 -24.78
CA TRP A 141 1.99 0.51 -25.38
C TRP A 141 0.73 -0.24 -24.96
N ILE A 142 -0.04 0.32 -24.01
CA ILE A 142 -1.25 -0.29 -23.48
C ILE A 142 -2.44 0.24 -24.27
N ASN A 143 -3.11 -0.64 -25.02
CA ASN A 143 -4.26 -0.27 -25.85
C ASN A 143 -5.53 -0.03 -25.04
N ASN A 144 -5.63 -0.63 -23.84
CA ASN A 144 -6.75 -0.46 -22.93
C ASN A 144 -6.25 -0.43 -21.49
N LEU A 145 -6.35 0.71 -20.82
CA LEU A 145 -5.92 0.89 -19.43
C LEU A 145 -6.74 0.04 -18.43
N ALA A 146 -7.95 -0.37 -18.79
CA ALA A 146 -8.74 -1.31 -18.00
C ALA A 146 -8.30 -2.78 -18.18
N GLY A 147 -7.46 -3.07 -19.18
CA GLY A 147 -6.95 -4.39 -19.49
C GLY A 147 -5.61 -4.72 -18.82
N HIS A 148 -5.04 -5.85 -19.23
CA HIS A 148 -3.70 -6.24 -18.80
C HIS A 148 -2.62 -5.61 -19.69
N ASP A 149 -1.41 -5.46 -19.14
CA ASP A 149 -0.23 -5.03 -19.92
C ASP A 149 0.20 -6.16 -20.88
N PRO A 150 0.11 -5.97 -22.21
CA PRO A 150 0.39 -7.03 -23.16
C PRO A 150 1.86 -7.47 -23.18
N TYR A 151 2.77 -6.63 -22.74
CA TYR A 151 4.22 -6.90 -22.71
C TYR A 151 4.77 -7.17 -21.32
N TYR A 152 3.92 -7.15 -20.26
CA TYR A 152 4.34 -7.31 -18.87
C TYR A 152 5.43 -6.34 -18.41
N ILE A 153 5.55 -5.18 -19.06
CA ILE A 153 6.57 -4.17 -18.75
C ILE A 153 6.31 -3.58 -17.34
N LEU A 154 5.05 -3.25 -17.02
CA LEU A 154 4.71 -2.69 -15.71
C LEU A 154 5.00 -3.66 -14.55
N PRO A 155 4.63 -4.94 -14.58
CA PRO A 155 5.03 -5.92 -13.56
C PRO A 155 6.55 -6.06 -13.43
N ILE A 156 7.30 -6.08 -14.52
CA ILE A 156 8.77 -6.18 -14.50
C ILE A 156 9.38 -4.93 -13.86
N LEU A 157 8.94 -3.73 -14.22
CA LEU A 157 9.37 -2.48 -13.60
C LEU A 157 9.04 -2.44 -12.10
N ALA A 158 7.86 -2.89 -11.72
CA ALA A 158 7.46 -2.98 -10.31
C ALA A 158 8.36 -3.94 -9.53
N ALA A 159 8.67 -5.11 -10.09
CA ALA A 159 9.58 -6.07 -9.48
C ALA A 159 11.01 -5.50 -9.35
N LEU A 160 11.52 -4.85 -10.40
CA LEU A 160 12.84 -4.24 -10.41
C LEU A 160 12.96 -3.11 -9.39
N THR A 161 11.99 -2.19 -9.33
CA THR A 161 11.98 -1.10 -8.35
C THR A 161 11.86 -1.63 -6.92
N THR A 162 11.08 -2.67 -6.69
CA THR A 162 10.98 -3.32 -5.38
C THR A 162 12.32 -3.95 -4.98
N TYR A 163 12.97 -4.64 -5.89
CA TYR A 163 14.29 -5.25 -5.65
C TYR A 163 15.38 -4.21 -5.34
N LEU A 164 15.38 -3.07 -6.07
CA LEU A 164 16.34 -1.99 -5.84
C LEU A 164 16.10 -1.24 -4.52
N SER A 165 14.89 -1.29 -3.97
CA SER A 165 14.51 -0.61 -2.73
C SER A 165 14.61 -1.49 -1.48
N SER A 166 14.85 -2.79 -1.63
CA SER A 166 15.01 -3.73 -0.52
C SER A 166 16.48 -3.95 -0.15
#